data_9dbc7e9d05cc955f7c923794d8771bc7
#
_entry.id   9dbc7e9d05cc955f7c923794d8771bc7
#
_cell.length_a   1.000
_cell.length_b   1.000
_cell.length_c   1.000
_cell.angle_alpha   90.00
_cell.angle_beta   90.00
_cell.angle_gamma   90.00
#
_symmetry.space_group_name_H-M   'P 1'
#
loop_
_entity.id
_entity.type
_entity.pdbx_description
1 polymer ?
#
loop_
_entity_poly.entity_id
_entity_poly.type
_entity_poly.pdbx_seq_one_letter_code
_entity_poly.pdbx_strand_id
1 'polypeptide(L)'
;QLIEQFEPLDFEVLAFPQAKKLREQLGKEALGSEQAKDIQKQLDKLKLNLKHFLVLSIENALLFAEKNRWGLCKNHDFIYLYNGTFWAEIDKETFQKFLGEAAEQMGVAKFSARFYQFREQLFKQFLATAYLPTPESNKDTVLINLLNGTFEISPQGTKLRPFEPLDFITYQLPFEYNPQAKAPIFEAYL
;
A
#
# COMPACT_ATOMS: atom_id res chain seq x y z
N GLN A 1 9.24 -7.13 -8.85
CA GLN A 1 7.92 -7.41 -9.48
C GLN A 1 6.85 -6.37 -9.12
N LEU A 2 6.56 -6.07 -7.81
CA LEU A 2 5.56 -5.05 -7.45
C LEU A 2 6.07 -3.62 -7.75
N ILE A 3 7.32 -3.36 -7.47
CA ILE A 3 7.96 -2.04 -7.67
C ILE A 3 7.98 -1.65 -9.15
N GLU A 4 8.20 -2.59 -10.05
CA GLU A 4 8.24 -2.38 -11.50
C GLU A 4 6.90 -1.93 -12.12
N GLN A 5 5.82 -2.04 -11.35
CA GLN A 5 4.48 -1.63 -11.78
C GLN A 5 4.19 -0.14 -11.50
N PHE A 6 5.04 0.53 -10.72
CA PHE A 6 4.90 1.96 -10.53
C PHE A 6 5.41 2.71 -11.76
N GLU A 7 4.61 3.65 -12.23
CA GLU A 7 4.94 4.50 -13.38
C GLU A 7 5.47 5.85 -12.92
N PRO A 8 6.35 6.50 -13.72
CA PRO A 8 6.80 7.85 -13.44
C PRO A 8 5.64 8.85 -13.35
N LEU A 9 5.67 9.71 -12.32
CA LEU A 9 4.70 10.74 -12.08
C LEU A 9 5.21 12.11 -12.53
N ASP A 10 4.32 12.91 -13.09
CA ASP A 10 4.59 14.35 -13.24
C ASP A 10 4.23 15.07 -11.93
N PHE A 11 5.18 15.06 -11.00
CA PHE A 11 5.01 15.70 -9.69
C PHE A 11 4.64 17.17 -9.78
N GLU A 12 5.10 17.88 -10.82
CA GLU A 12 4.80 19.30 -10.99
C GLU A 12 3.33 19.51 -11.36
N VAL A 13 2.82 18.72 -12.30
CA VAL A 13 1.41 18.78 -12.70
C VAL A 13 0.50 18.37 -11.56
N LEU A 14 0.88 17.35 -10.79
CA LEU A 14 0.10 16.87 -9.66
C LEU A 14 0.08 17.88 -8.50
N ALA A 15 1.25 18.46 -8.17
CA ALA A 15 1.35 19.43 -7.09
C ALA A 15 0.72 20.78 -7.45
N PHE A 16 0.78 21.17 -8.73
CA PHE A 16 0.37 22.48 -9.23
C PHE A 16 -0.50 22.37 -10.50
N PRO A 17 -1.75 21.89 -10.39
CA PRO A 17 -2.63 21.73 -11.56
C PRO A 17 -2.79 23.04 -12.37
N GLN A 18 -2.70 24.19 -11.70
CA GLN A 18 -2.75 25.53 -12.33
C GLN A 18 -1.54 25.84 -13.19
N ALA A 19 -0.39 25.19 -12.99
CA ALA A 19 0.84 25.47 -13.74
C ALA A 19 0.65 25.27 -15.24
N LYS A 20 -0.09 24.24 -15.65
CA LYS A 20 -0.42 23.98 -17.05
C LYS A 20 -1.16 25.16 -17.68
N LYS A 21 -2.20 25.65 -17.00
CA LYS A 21 -3.01 26.79 -17.47
C LYS A 21 -2.19 28.07 -17.54
N LEU A 22 -1.33 28.32 -16.54
CA LEU A 22 -0.42 29.48 -16.54
C LEU A 22 0.59 29.41 -17.70
N ARG A 23 1.15 28.25 -18.02
CA ARG A 23 2.04 28.06 -19.16
C ARG A 23 1.33 28.27 -20.48
N GLU A 24 0.10 27.80 -20.63
CA GLU A 24 -0.72 28.03 -21.83
C GLU A 24 -1.05 29.52 -22.00
N GLN A 25 -1.32 30.24 -20.91
CA GLN A 25 -1.51 31.70 -20.93
C GLN A 25 -0.23 32.43 -21.31
N LEU A 26 0.90 32.07 -20.70
CA LEU A 26 2.18 32.64 -20.99
C LEU A 26 2.56 32.51 -22.50
N GLY A 27 2.24 31.37 -23.10
CA GLY A 27 2.49 31.12 -24.51
C GLY A 27 1.63 31.95 -25.47
N LYS A 28 0.54 32.57 -24.98
CA LYS A 28 -0.32 33.46 -25.77
C LYS A 28 0.02 34.93 -25.61
N GLU A 29 0.82 35.29 -24.62
CA GLU A 29 1.21 36.65 -24.33
C GLU A 29 2.42 37.10 -25.14
N ALA A 30 2.51 38.41 -25.46
CA ALA A 30 3.66 38.96 -26.13
C ALA A 30 4.89 38.90 -25.22
N LEU A 31 6.02 38.46 -25.79
CA LEU A 31 7.30 38.40 -25.06
C LEU A 31 7.66 39.77 -24.47
N GLY A 32 7.79 39.79 -23.11
CA GLY A 32 8.17 40.98 -22.34
C GLY A 32 7.02 41.88 -21.89
N SER A 33 5.75 41.53 -22.17
CA SER A 33 4.59 42.25 -21.63
C SER A 33 4.55 42.16 -20.08
N GLU A 34 3.90 43.12 -19.42
CA GLU A 34 3.73 43.08 -17.95
C GLU A 34 2.96 41.83 -17.52
N GLN A 35 1.97 41.42 -18.31
CA GLN A 35 1.19 40.21 -18.08
C GLN A 35 2.07 38.98 -18.16
N ALA A 36 2.92 38.85 -19.16
CA ALA A 36 3.90 37.75 -19.26
C ALA A 36 4.83 37.69 -18.05
N LYS A 37 5.32 38.85 -17.58
CA LYS A 37 6.17 38.92 -16.36
C LYS A 37 5.46 38.51 -15.12
N ASP A 38 4.19 38.86 -14.95
CA ASP A 38 3.40 38.47 -13.79
C ASP A 38 3.07 36.97 -13.80
N ILE A 39 2.73 36.40 -14.97
CA ILE A 39 2.54 34.95 -15.11
C ILE A 39 3.85 34.21 -14.82
N GLN A 40 4.98 34.70 -15.33
CA GLN A 40 6.29 34.10 -15.05
C GLN A 40 6.61 34.14 -13.54
N LYS A 41 6.36 35.25 -12.84
CA LYS A 41 6.53 35.34 -11.38
C LYS A 41 5.61 34.37 -10.61
N GLN A 42 4.42 34.09 -11.12
CA GLN A 42 3.53 33.10 -10.52
C GLN A 42 4.08 31.69 -10.73
N LEU A 43 4.57 31.36 -11.92
CA LEU A 43 5.22 30.07 -12.23
C LEU A 43 6.49 29.86 -11.38
N ASP A 44 7.30 30.89 -11.21
CA ASP A 44 8.54 30.82 -10.42
C ASP A 44 8.31 30.53 -8.92
N LYS A 45 7.10 30.79 -8.43
CA LYS A 45 6.68 30.45 -7.06
C LYS A 45 6.27 28.98 -6.93
N LEU A 46 5.92 28.31 -8.03
CA LEU A 46 5.48 26.92 -8.05
C LEU A 46 6.70 25.99 -8.11
N LYS A 47 7.37 25.81 -6.95
CA LYS A 47 8.54 24.95 -6.83
C LYS A 47 8.23 23.71 -6.03
N LEU A 48 8.55 22.55 -6.61
CA LEU A 48 8.51 21.29 -5.90
C LEU A 48 9.47 21.34 -4.72
N ASN A 49 9.02 20.79 -3.62
CA ASN A 49 9.81 20.59 -2.40
C ASN A 49 9.59 19.18 -1.86
N LEU A 50 10.33 18.84 -0.81
CA LEU A 50 10.30 17.51 -0.19
C LEU A 50 8.88 17.05 0.15
N LYS A 51 8.01 17.94 0.66
CA LYS A 51 6.64 17.59 1.06
C LYS A 51 5.80 17.11 -0.11
N HIS A 52 5.95 17.72 -1.29
CA HIS A 52 5.22 17.29 -2.49
C HIS A 52 5.60 15.87 -2.88
N PHE A 53 6.90 15.54 -2.87
CA PHE A 53 7.36 14.19 -3.18
C PHE A 53 6.85 13.17 -2.16
N LEU A 54 6.88 13.49 -0.86
CA LEU A 54 6.39 12.59 0.19
C LEU A 54 4.89 12.30 0.05
N VAL A 55 4.09 13.36 -0.06
CA VAL A 55 2.63 13.24 -0.11
C VAL A 55 2.19 12.50 -1.37
N LEU A 56 2.63 12.98 -2.54
CA LEU A 56 2.20 12.41 -3.82
C LEU A 56 2.70 10.97 -4.03
N SER A 57 3.90 10.63 -3.56
CA SER A 57 4.37 9.24 -3.61
C SER A 57 3.51 8.30 -2.76
N ILE A 58 3.11 8.72 -1.57
CA ILE A 58 2.27 7.90 -0.70
C ILE A 58 0.84 7.81 -1.22
N GLU A 59 0.25 8.91 -1.67
CA GLU A 59 -1.08 8.91 -2.28
C GLU A 59 -1.14 7.98 -3.50
N ASN A 60 -0.12 8.04 -4.37
CA ASN A 60 -0.04 7.16 -5.53
C ASN A 60 0.16 5.69 -5.12
N ALA A 61 0.99 5.41 -4.11
CA ALA A 61 1.18 4.06 -3.61
C ALA A 61 -0.11 3.46 -3.04
N LEU A 62 -0.91 4.28 -2.32
CA LEU A 62 -2.21 3.86 -1.79
C LEU A 62 -3.24 3.64 -2.90
N LEU A 63 -3.34 4.54 -3.87
CA LEU A 63 -4.21 4.37 -5.04
C LEU A 63 -3.84 3.11 -5.84
N PHE A 64 -2.54 2.83 -5.96
CA PHE A 64 -2.07 1.62 -6.61
C PHE A 64 -2.44 0.36 -5.83
N ALA A 65 -2.30 0.37 -4.49
CA ALA A 65 -2.72 -0.72 -3.63
C ALA A 65 -4.22 -0.98 -3.74
N GLU A 66 -5.05 0.07 -3.72
CA GLU A 66 -6.50 -0.01 -3.88
C GLU A 66 -6.90 -0.60 -5.24
N LYS A 67 -6.32 -0.08 -6.32
CA LYS A 67 -6.56 -0.56 -7.69
C LYS A 67 -6.24 -2.04 -7.87
N ASN A 68 -5.18 -2.51 -7.23
CA ASN A 68 -4.75 -3.90 -7.30
C ASN A 68 -5.37 -4.77 -6.19
N ARG A 69 -6.27 -4.23 -5.38
CA ARG A 69 -6.94 -4.93 -4.28
C ARG A 69 -5.96 -5.56 -3.29
N TRP A 70 -4.86 -4.89 -3.02
CA TRP A 70 -3.97 -5.32 -1.97
C TRP A 70 -4.62 -5.04 -0.62
N GLY A 71 -4.88 -6.10 0.13
CA GLY A 71 -5.25 -5.93 1.51
C GLY A 71 -4.05 -5.35 2.26
N LEU A 72 -4.24 -4.20 2.90
CA LEU A 72 -3.22 -3.57 3.71
C LEU A 72 -3.88 -3.11 5.00
N CYS A 73 -3.35 -3.54 6.13
CA CYS A 73 -3.90 -3.14 7.42
C CYS A 73 -2.80 -2.89 8.46
N LYS A 74 -3.18 -2.18 9.50
CA LYS A 74 -2.37 -1.95 10.69
C LYS A 74 -3.04 -2.66 11.87
N ASN A 75 -2.27 -3.45 12.61
CA ASN A 75 -2.70 -3.99 13.88
C ASN A 75 -1.60 -3.66 14.92
N HIS A 76 -1.95 -2.87 15.94
CA HIS A 76 -1.00 -2.26 16.86
C HIS A 76 0.07 -1.44 16.11
N ASP A 77 1.35 -1.81 16.24
CA ASP A 77 2.46 -1.14 15.58
C ASP A 77 2.96 -1.87 14.32
N PHE A 78 2.28 -2.97 13.95
CA PHE A 78 2.66 -3.81 12.82
C PHE A 78 1.79 -3.52 11.59
N ILE A 79 2.40 -3.63 10.43
CA ILE A 79 1.73 -3.52 9.13
C ILE A 79 1.62 -4.91 8.53
N TYR A 80 0.45 -5.24 8.03
CA TYR A 80 0.15 -6.51 7.40
C TYR A 80 -0.29 -6.32 5.96
N LEU A 81 0.20 -7.19 5.09
CA LEU A 81 -0.22 -7.30 3.70
C LEU A 81 -0.91 -8.65 3.49
N TYR A 82 -2.11 -8.63 2.94
CA TYR A 82 -2.81 -9.84 2.54
C TYR A 82 -2.25 -10.39 1.24
N ASN A 83 -1.74 -11.62 1.27
CA ASN A 83 -1.09 -12.27 0.13
C ASN A 83 -2.04 -13.13 -0.73
N GLY A 84 -3.34 -13.07 -0.45
CA GLY A 84 -4.38 -13.90 -1.09
C GLY A 84 -4.82 -15.10 -0.24
N THR A 85 -4.06 -15.46 0.79
CA THR A 85 -4.35 -16.60 1.66
C THR A 85 -4.31 -16.25 3.15
N PHE A 86 -3.39 -15.40 3.55
CA PHE A 86 -3.25 -14.92 4.93
C PHE A 86 -2.59 -13.54 4.98
N TRP A 87 -2.62 -12.89 6.14
CA TRP A 87 -2.00 -11.62 6.42
C TRP A 87 -0.54 -11.81 6.84
N ALA A 88 0.38 -11.46 5.97
CA ALA A 88 1.80 -11.48 6.28
C ALA A 88 2.23 -10.15 6.92
N GLU A 89 2.90 -10.23 8.07
CA GLU A 89 3.53 -9.08 8.69
C GLU A 89 4.68 -8.57 7.80
N ILE A 90 4.76 -7.26 7.65
CA ILE A 90 5.85 -6.61 6.94
C ILE A 90 6.72 -5.90 7.95
N ASP A 91 7.99 -6.25 7.96
CA ASP A 91 9.01 -5.55 8.71
C ASP A 91 9.12 -4.08 8.30
N LYS A 92 9.24 -3.20 9.30
CA LYS A 92 9.31 -1.75 9.10
C LYS A 92 10.41 -1.33 8.12
N GLU A 93 11.60 -1.90 8.25
CA GLU A 93 12.76 -1.54 7.41
C GLU A 93 12.53 -1.99 5.96
N THR A 94 11.99 -3.19 5.78
CA THR A 94 11.57 -3.73 4.48
C THR A 94 10.53 -2.84 3.83
N PHE A 95 9.53 -2.38 4.59
CA PHE A 95 8.50 -1.50 4.07
C PHE A 95 9.01 -0.11 3.74
N GLN A 96 9.89 0.47 4.57
CA GLN A 96 10.58 1.73 4.27
C GLN A 96 11.41 1.64 2.99
N LYS A 97 12.12 0.52 2.80
CA LYS A 97 12.88 0.26 1.57
C LYS A 97 11.94 0.20 0.37
N PHE A 98 10.87 -0.55 0.46
CA PHE A 98 9.84 -0.64 -0.60
C PHE A 98 9.28 0.75 -0.98
N LEU A 99 8.88 1.58 -0.01
CA LEU A 99 8.38 2.92 -0.26
C LEU A 99 9.41 3.81 -0.96
N GLY A 100 10.69 3.71 -0.57
CA GLY A 100 11.77 4.45 -1.21
C GLY A 100 12.01 4.01 -2.67
N GLU A 101 12.01 2.71 -2.93
CA GLU A 101 12.15 2.15 -4.27
C GLU A 101 10.94 2.50 -5.17
N ALA A 102 9.72 2.44 -4.63
CA ALA A 102 8.52 2.89 -5.31
C ALA A 102 8.59 4.39 -5.67
N ALA A 103 9.02 5.23 -4.74
CA ALA A 103 9.21 6.66 -4.98
C ALA A 103 10.29 6.94 -6.07
N GLU A 104 11.36 6.14 -6.11
CA GLU A 104 12.37 6.21 -7.17
C GLU A 104 11.76 5.89 -8.55
N GLN A 105 10.93 4.85 -8.64
CA GLN A 105 10.22 4.50 -9.89
C GLN A 105 9.22 5.59 -10.30
N MET A 106 8.57 6.22 -9.34
CA MET A 106 7.67 7.36 -9.60
C MET A 106 8.42 8.63 -10.06
N GLY A 107 9.75 8.65 -10.06
CA GLY A 107 10.57 9.76 -10.56
C GLY A 107 11.22 10.63 -9.48
N VAL A 108 11.19 10.24 -8.21
CA VAL A 108 12.01 10.89 -7.19
C VAL A 108 13.49 10.60 -7.46
N ALA A 109 14.33 11.63 -7.37
CA ALA A 109 15.76 11.49 -7.63
C ALA A 109 16.37 10.38 -6.78
N LYS A 110 17.13 9.48 -7.41
CA LYS A 110 17.70 8.25 -6.83
C LYS A 110 18.34 8.45 -5.45
N PHE A 111 19.19 9.45 -5.29
CA PHE A 111 19.87 9.70 -4.02
C PHE A 111 18.92 10.19 -2.94
N SER A 112 17.89 10.97 -3.30
CA SER A 112 16.85 11.40 -2.37
C SER A 112 15.99 10.21 -1.94
N ALA A 113 15.51 9.40 -2.87
CA ALA A 113 14.66 8.24 -2.61
C ALA A 113 15.35 7.17 -1.74
N ARG A 114 16.68 7.05 -1.87
CA ARG A 114 17.48 6.08 -1.13
C ARG A 114 17.98 6.60 0.21
N PHE A 115 17.86 7.89 0.47
CA PHE A 115 18.31 8.50 1.72
C PHE A 115 17.41 8.05 2.88
N TYR A 116 18.02 7.61 3.97
CA TYR A 116 17.29 6.99 5.08
C TYR A 116 16.22 7.90 5.69
N GLN A 117 16.50 9.20 5.83
CA GLN A 117 15.54 10.15 6.39
C GLN A 117 14.32 10.33 5.46
N PHE A 118 14.52 10.30 4.14
CA PHE A 118 13.41 10.35 3.18
C PHE A 118 12.52 9.12 3.32
N ARG A 119 13.11 7.92 3.42
CA ARG A 119 12.37 6.66 3.63
C ARG A 119 11.61 6.66 4.96
N GLU A 120 12.23 7.17 6.02
CA GLU A 120 11.57 7.32 7.30
C GLU A 120 10.38 8.29 7.22
N GLN A 121 10.54 9.40 6.50
CA GLN A 121 9.46 10.38 6.29
C GLN A 121 8.34 9.81 5.41
N LEU A 122 8.66 9.04 4.37
CA LEU A 122 7.66 8.31 3.59
C LEU A 122 6.84 7.37 4.47
N PHE A 123 7.50 6.62 5.34
CA PHE A 123 6.83 5.73 6.27
C PHE A 123 5.91 6.48 7.25
N LYS A 124 6.38 7.58 7.83
CA LYS A 124 5.57 8.45 8.70
C LYS A 124 4.37 9.04 7.93
N GLN A 125 4.60 9.48 6.70
CA GLN A 125 3.54 9.99 5.82
C GLN A 125 2.51 8.89 5.50
N PHE A 126 2.99 7.67 5.21
CA PHE A 126 2.12 6.52 5.00
C PHE A 126 1.22 6.26 6.22
N LEU A 127 1.78 6.18 7.43
CA LEU A 127 1.01 5.97 8.65
C LEU A 127 -0.01 7.08 8.95
N ALA A 128 0.29 8.31 8.52
CA ALA A 128 -0.60 9.47 8.70
C ALA A 128 -1.72 9.52 7.64
N THR A 129 -1.48 9.01 6.44
CA THR A 129 -2.41 9.10 5.30
C THR A 129 -3.25 7.83 5.15
N ALA A 130 -2.64 6.66 5.34
CA ALA A 130 -3.32 5.38 5.22
C ALA A 130 -4.19 5.12 6.45
N TYR A 131 -5.50 5.16 6.28
CA TYR A 131 -6.41 4.60 7.28
C TYR A 131 -6.44 3.09 7.10
N LEU A 132 -5.70 2.39 7.97
CA LEU A 132 -5.64 0.94 7.96
C LEU A 132 -6.63 0.42 9.01
N PRO A 133 -7.76 -0.18 8.58
CA PRO A 133 -8.72 -0.73 9.53
C PRO A 133 -8.08 -1.89 10.32
N THR A 134 -8.30 -1.91 11.62
CA THR A 134 -7.94 -3.07 12.44
C THR A 134 -9.02 -4.13 12.27
N PRO A 135 -8.68 -5.34 11.83
CA PRO A 135 -9.65 -6.41 11.69
C PRO A 135 -10.21 -6.83 13.05
N GLU A 136 -11.51 -7.08 13.09
CA GLU A 136 -12.18 -7.61 14.28
C GLU A 136 -12.30 -9.14 14.17
N SER A 137 -11.85 -9.86 15.19
CA SER A 137 -12.02 -11.31 15.26
C SER A 137 -13.40 -11.68 15.76
N ASN A 138 -14.06 -12.62 15.10
CA ASN A 138 -15.30 -13.21 15.61
C ASN A 138 -14.97 -14.19 16.74
N LYS A 139 -15.52 -13.94 17.94
CA LYS A 139 -15.24 -14.74 19.15
C LYS A 139 -15.91 -16.11 19.15
N ASP A 140 -16.97 -16.29 18.38
CA ASP A 140 -17.78 -17.51 18.36
C ASP A 140 -17.33 -18.50 17.27
N THR A 141 -16.28 -18.19 16.55
CA THR A 141 -15.81 -18.99 15.42
C THR A 141 -14.31 -19.24 15.54
N VAL A 142 -13.90 -20.50 15.39
CA VAL A 142 -12.49 -20.87 15.27
C VAL A 142 -12.16 -21.05 13.79
N LEU A 143 -11.11 -20.38 13.34
CA LEU A 143 -10.64 -20.42 11.97
C LEU A 143 -9.25 -21.05 11.91
N ILE A 144 -9.07 -22.04 11.02
CA ILE A 144 -7.80 -22.71 10.77
C ILE A 144 -7.46 -22.55 9.30
N ASN A 145 -6.38 -21.84 9.01
CA ASN A 145 -5.95 -21.62 7.64
C ASN A 145 -5.10 -22.79 7.13
N LEU A 146 -5.55 -23.44 6.08
CA LEU A 146 -4.96 -24.61 5.45
C LEU A 146 -4.56 -24.28 4.00
N LEU A 147 -3.82 -25.16 3.31
CA LEU A 147 -3.38 -24.88 1.91
C LEU A 147 -4.55 -24.76 0.93
N ASN A 148 -5.65 -25.47 1.18
CA ASN A 148 -6.82 -25.50 0.30
C ASN A 148 -8.03 -24.68 0.79
N GLY A 149 -7.87 -23.84 1.83
CA GLY A 149 -8.93 -22.97 2.32
C GLY A 149 -8.87 -22.73 3.83
N THR A 150 -9.85 -21.98 4.33
CA THR A 150 -10.04 -21.74 5.76
C THR A 150 -11.05 -22.77 6.29
N PHE A 151 -10.63 -23.59 7.24
CA PHE A 151 -11.51 -24.50 7.95
C PHE A 151 -12.16 -23.75 9.12
N GLU A 152 -13.47 -23.62 9.05
CA GLU A 152 -14.28 -22.89 10.03
C GLU A 152 -14.99 -23.86 10.95
N ILE A 153 -14.88 -23.60 12.26
CA ILE A 153 -15.59 -24.31 13.33
C ILE A 153 -16.48 -23.29 14.03
N SER A 154 -17.77 -23.49 13.97
CA SER A 154 -18.76 -22.60 14.58
C SER A 154 -19.84 -23.40 15.31
N PRO A 155 -20.72 -22.77 16.11
CA PRO A 155 -21.86 -23.44 16.74
C PRO A 155 -22.81 -24.11 15.72
N GLN A 156 -22.79 -23.69 14.48
CA GLN A 156 -23.61 -24.23 13.39
C GLN A 156 -22.97 -25.45 12.70
N GLY A 157 -21.73 -25.76 13.03
CA GLY A 157 -20.98 -26.87 12.46
C GLY A 157 -19.61 -26.48 11.91
N THR A 158 -19.04 -27.37 11.09
CA THR A 158 -17.73 -27.19 10.49
C THR A 158 -17.81 -27.18 8.96
N LYS A 159 -17.01 -26.34 8.32
CA LYS A 159 -16.91 -26.27 6.85
C LYS A 159 -15.54 -25.79 6.39
N LEU A 160 -15.12 -26.25 5.21
CA LEU A 160 -14.02 -25.64 4.51
C LEU A 160 -14.58 -24.56 3.54
N ARG A 161 -14.01 -23.38 3.55
CA ARG A 161 -14.40 -22.28 2.67
C ARG A 161 -13.19 -21.55 2.06
N PRO A 162 -13.38 -20.72 1.03
CA PRO A 162 -12.32 -19.89 0.49
C PRO A 162 -11.69 -18.97 1.53
N PHE A 163 -10.46 -18.54 1.26
CA PHE A 163 -9.76 -17.53 2.05
C PHE A 163 -10.47 -16.18 1.96
N GLU A 164 -10.60 -15.50 3.09
CA GLU A 164 -11.20 -14.17 3.16
C GLU A 164 -10.31 -13.20 3.94
N PRO A 165 -10.05 -11.99 3.40
CA PRO A 165 -9.24 -10.98 4.10
C PRO A 165 -9.82 -10.58 5.45
N LEU A 166 -11.15 -10.63 5.61
CA LEU A 166 -11.85 -10.29 6.86
C LEU A 166 -11.55 -11.23 8.02
N ASP A 167 -11.05 -12.43 7.74
CA ASP A 167 -10.70 -13.39 8.80
C ASP A 167 -9.49 -12.96 9.62
N PHE A 168 -8.65 -12.11 9.09
CA PHE A 168 -7.38 -11.67 9.68
C PHE A 168 -6.53 -12.82 10.24
N ILE A 169 -6.36 -13.86 9.46
CA ILE A 169 -5.48 -14.96 9.82
C ILE A 169 -4.04 -14.61 9.37
N THR A 170 -3.08 -14.73 10.29
CA THR A 170 -1.67 -14.35 10.07
C THR A 170 -0.75 -15.54 9.84
N TYR A 171 -1.30 -16.73 9.65
CA TYR A 171 -0.55 -17.96 9.41
C TYR A 171 -1.26 -18.87 8.40
N GLN A 172 -0.55 -19.84 7.86
CA GLN A 172 -1.11 -20.92 7.07
C GLN A 172 -0.41 -22.22 7.45
N LEU A 173 -1.19 -23.26 7.76
CA LEU A 173 -0.64 -24.58 8.05
C LEU A 173 -0.26 -25.28 6.73
N PRO A 174 0.86 -26.03 6.70
CA PRO A 174 1.43 -26.59 5.47
C PRO A 174 0.77 -27.91 5.03
N PHE A 175 -0.54 -28.03 5.19
CA PHE A 175 -1.30 -29.22 4.73
C PHE A 175 -2.72 -28.83 4.32
N GLU A 176 -3.36 -29.72 3.56
CA GLU A 176 -4.73 -29.54 3.08
C GLU A 176 -5.73 -30.26 4.00
N TYR A 177 -6.94 -29.71 4.09
CA TYR A 177 -8.06 -30.44 4.68
C TYR A 177 -8.49 -31.59 3.73
N ASN A 178 -8.52 -32.79 4.26
CA ASN A 178 -9.05 -33.95 3.58
C ASN A 178 -10.12 -34.63 4.47
N PRO A 179 -11.40 -34.57 4.09
CA PRO A 179 -12.49 -35.16 4.89
C PRO A 179 -12.43 -36.68 4.99
N GLN A 180 -11.62 -37.33 4.13
CA GLN A 180 -11.42 -38.77 4.15
C GLN A 180 -10.14 -39.20 4.87
N ALA A 181 -9.37 -38.26 5.40
CA ALA A 181 -8.17 -38.58 6.16
C ALA A 181 -8.54 -39.39 7.41
N LYS A 182 -7.76 -40.45 7.66
CA LYS A 182 -7.89 -41.30 8.84
C LYS A 182 -6.71 -41.06 9.78
N ALA A 183 -6.96 -41.13 11.07
CA ALA A 183 -5.96 -41.01 12.11
C ALA A 183 -5.89 -42.30 12.96
N PRO A 184 -5.46 -43.43 12.38
CA PRO A 184 -5.59 -44.74 13.02
C PRO A 184 -4.84 -44.83 14.35
N ILE A 185 -3.72 -44.12 14.49
CA ILE A 185 -2.98 -44.08 15.78
C ILE A 185 -3.78 -43.33 16.85
N PHE A 186 -4.39 -42.19 16.47
CA PHE A 186 -5.21 -41.39 17.38
C PHE A 186 -6.53 -42.12 17.71
N GLU A 187 -7.18 -42.72 16.73
CA GLU A 187 -8.39 -43.49 16.88
C GLU A 187 -8.19 -44.73 17.76
N ALA A 188 -7.01 -45.34 17.73
CA ALA A 188 -6.67 -46.48 18.60
C ALA A 188 -6.35 -46.05 20.05
N TYR A 189 -6.10 -44.77 20.30
CA TYR A 189 -5.81 -44.23 21.62
C TYR A 189 -7.06 -43.76 22.36
N LEU A 190 -8.13 -43.40 21.64
CA LEU A 190 -9.42 -43.01 22.19
C LEU A 190 -10.27 -44.22 22.60
#